data_039ff6b475695afc4d6ef82aaeb948e8
#
_entry.id   039ff6b475695afc4d6ef82aaeb948e8
#
_cell.length_a   1.000
_cell.length_b   1.000
_cell.length_c   1.000
_cell.angle_alpha   90.00
_cell.angle_beta   90.00
_cell.angle_gamma   90.00
#
_symmetry.space_group_name_H-M   'P 1'
#
loop_
_entity.id
_entity.type
_entity.pdbx_description
1 polymer ?
#
loop_
_entity_poly.entity_id
_entity_poly.type
_entity_poly.pdbx_seq_one_letter_code
_entity_poly.pdbx_strand_id
1 'polypeptide(L)'
;MAPTHFDSQIINPIEYKGWDELLLTNPDATIFHTSAWSKVLSDTYRYRPLYFTSIYEGQLVGLFPVMEVKSILTGRRGVSLPFTDECHPIAGNQNQFELLFGRAIEHAKKADWKYVELKGGQKRLNRQVPSGVYAVHRLDLRKRIEELFNNVKGNVKRNIKRARQEGLQVILSETRESMEAFCRLNCMTRRWHGLPPQPILFFRNIFKNIISREKGFVALALHRMRPVAGAVFFHWNDSAIFKYGASDRKFLHLRPNNLIMWEAIRCYVEKGLKVLNFGRSETDNFGLIQFKKSWGADQKYLNYYKYDVKKDRYISTRTGPKSSYMLFRHLPIPLLRLTGNLLYRHVG
;
A
#
# COMPACT_ATOMS: atom_id res chain seq x y z
N MET A 1 -24.28 12.27 23.34
CA MET A 1 -23.12 11.98 24.21
C MET A 1 -22.44 10.72 23.68
N ALA A 2 -21.14 10.73 23.44
CA ALA A 2 -20.44 9.49 23.08
C ALA A 2 -20.46 8.55 24.29
N PRO A 3 -20.71 7.25 24.09
CA PRO A 3 -20.74 6.29 25.20
C PRO A 3 -19.39 6.22 25.89
N THR A 4 -19.42 6.19 27.22
CA THR A 4 -18.20 6.19 28.09
C THR A 4 -17.59 4.81 28.25
N HIS A 5 -18.27 3.73 27.82
CA HIS A 5 -17.78 2.37 27.85
C HIS A 5 -17.83 1.77 26.45
N PHE A 6 -16.66 1.66 25.82
CA PHE A 6 -16.51 0.89 24.57
C PHE A 6 -15.94 -0.49 24.90
N ASP A 7 -16.73 -1.51 24.65
CA ASP A 7 -16.21 -2.87 24.66
C ASP A 7 -15.22 -3.06 23.49
N SER A 8 -14.00 -3.44 23.81
CA SER A 8 -12.99 -3.71 22.78
C SER A 8 -12.77 -5.20 22.61
N GLN A 9 -12.84 -5.67 21.38
CA GLN A 9 -12.64 -7.08 21.03
C GLN A 9 -11.54 -7.23 19.97
N ILE A 10 -10.98 -8.43 19.86
CA ILE A 10 -10.04 -8.78 18.80
C ILE A 10 -10.79 -9.56 17.74
N ILE A 11 -10.84 -9.03 16.53
CA ILE A 11 -11.53 -9.64 15.40
C ILE A 11 -10.51 -10.13 14.36
N ASN A 12 -10.77 -11.32 13.79
CA ASN A 12 -10.18 -11.73 12.53
C ASN A 12 -11.10 -11.27 11.39
N PRO A 13 -10.71 -10.25 10.60
CA PRO A 13 -11.58 -9.70 9.55
C PRO A 13 -11.87 -10.70 8.42
N ILE A 14 -11.08 -11.77 8.30
CA ILE A 14 -11.28 -12.82 7.29
C ILE A 14 -12.45 -13.73 7.66
N GLU A 15 -12.69 -13.93 8.96
CA GLU A 15 -13.70 -14.83 9.51
C GLU A 15 -14.98 -14.10 9.93
N TYR A 16 -14.89 -12.79 10.16
CA TYR A 16 -16.02 -11.99 10.62
C TYR A 16 -16.94 -11.67 9.42
N LYS A 17 -18.15 -12.24 9.44
CA LYS A 17 -19.17 -11.98 8.41
C LYS A 17 -19.61 -10.51 8.45
N GLY A 18 -19.67 -9.85 7.29
CA GLY A 18 -20.07 -8.44 7.21
C GLY A 18 -18.94 -7.46 7.59
N TRP A 19 -17.67 -7.91 7.68
CA TRP A 19 -16.56 -7.02 8.02
C TRP A 19 -16.40 -5.85 7.03
N ASP A 20 -16.42 -6.16 5.75
CA ASP A 20 -16.24 -5.14 4.72
C ASP A 20 -17.41 -4.16 4.68
N GLU A 21 -18.63 -4.61 5.01
CA GLU A 21 -19.85 -3.77 5.14
C GLU A 21 -19.72 -2.78 6.31
N LEU A 22 -19.19 -3.23 7.46
CA LEU A 22 -18.90 -2.33 8.60
C LEU A 22 -17.90 -1.23 8.22
N LEU A 23 -16.92 -1.55 7.36
CA LEU A 23 -15.93 -0.57 6.91
C LEU A 23 -16.51 0.47 5.95
N LEU A 24 -17.56 0.15 5.18
CA LEU A 24 -18.16 1.06 4.20
C LEU A 24 -18.70 2.34 4.82
N THR A 25 -19.15 2.26 6.06
CA THR A 25 -19.69 3.41 6.79
C THR A 25 -18.60 4.36 7.32
N ASN A 26 -17.33 3.94 7.29
CA ASN A 26 -16.24 4.71 7.87
C ASN A 26 -15.39 5.40 6.77
N PRO A 27 -15.37 6.74 6.72
CA PRO A 27 -14.65 7.49 5.68
C PRO A 27 -13.12 7.36 5.75
N ASP A 28 -12.56 7.00 6.92
CA ASP A 28 -11.13 6.80 7.09
C ASP A 28 -10.68 5.36 6.69
N ALA A 29 -11.64 4.48 6.36
CA ALA A 29 -11.33 3.14 5.91
C ALA A 29 -10.73 3.14 4.49
N THR A 30 -9.75 2.29 4.28
CA THR A 30 -9.08 2.08 2.98
C THR A 30 -9.12 0.61 2.60
N ILE A 31 -8.76 0.29 1.37
CA ILE A 31 -8.64 -1.10 0.90
C ILE A 31 -7.75 -1.96 1.83
N PHE A 32 -6.82 -1.34 2.55
CA PHE A 32 -5.92 -2.03 3.46
C PHE A 32 -6.60 -2.49 4.76
N HIS A 33 -7.71 -1.87 5.16
CA HIS A 33 -8.50 -2.30 6.33
C HIS A 33 -9.40 -3.50 6.04
N THR A 34 -9.61 -3.82 4.76
CA THR A 34 -10.56 -4.86 4.32
C THR A 34 -10.11 -6.27 4.64
N SER A 35 -11.06 -7.18 4.72
CA SER A 35 -10.85 -8.62 4.81
C SER A 35 -10.00 -9.14 3.63
N ALA A 36 -10.19 -8.57 2.44
CA ALA A 36 -9.47 -8.93 1.23
C ALA A 36 -7.95 -8.73 1.37
N TRP A 37 -7.49 -7.57 1.87
CA TRP A 37 -6.06 -7.32 2.09
C TRP A 37 -5.49 -8.22 3.19
N SER A 38 -6.21 -8.40 4.29
CA SER A 38 -5.82 -9.32 5.36
C SER A 38 -5.64 -10.74 4.82
N LYS A 39 -6.56 -11.18 3.95
CA LYS A 39 -6.48 -12.48 3.32
C LYS A 39 -5.28 -12.61 2.38
N VAL A 40 -4.95 -11.58 1.61
CA VAL A 40 -3.71 -11.54 0.79
C VAL A 40 -2.48 -11.80 1.66
N LEU A 41 -2.36 -11.12 2.80
CA LEU A 41 -1.22 -11.25 3.71
C LEU A 41 -1.18 -12.60 4.42
N SER A 42 -2.32 -13.07 4.89
CA SER A 42 -2.45 -14.36 5.58
C SER A 42 -2.14 -15.53 4.64
N ASP A 43 -2.75 -15.57 3.46
CA ASP A 43 -2.56 -16.65 2.48
C ASP A 43 -1.14 -16.66 1.88
N THR A 44 -0.46 -15.50 1.85
CA THR A 44 0.89 -15.41 1.28
C THR A 44 1.98 -15.72 2.31
N TYR A 45 1.88 -15.12 3.50
CA TYR A 45 2.97 -15.07 4.47
C TYR A 45 2.64 -15.78 5.77
N ARG A 46 1.40 -16.25 5.93
CA ARG A 46 0.86 -16.86 7.16
C ARG A 46 0.86 -15.87 8.34
N TYR A 47 0.69 -14.58 8.06
CA TYR A 47 0.51 -13.59 9.10
C TYR A 47 -0.89 -13.72 9.70
N ARG A 48 -0.99 -13.53 11.01
CA ARG A 48 -2.26 -13.63 11.73
C ARG A 48 -2.88 -12.25 11.90
N PRO A 49 -4.08 -11.99 11.37
CA PRO A 49 -4.77 -10.72 11.60
C PRO A 49 -5.31 -10.67 13.03
N LEU A 50 -5.09 -9.55 13.68
CA LEU A 50 -5.56 -9.23 15.02
C LEU A 50 -6.05 -7.79 14.98
N TYR A 51 -7.34 -7.60 14.70
CA TYR A 51 -7.93 -6.29 14.61
C TYR A 51 -8.57 -5.94 15.95
N PHE A 52 -7.94 -5.01 16.68
CA PHE A 52 -8.49 -4.47 17.91
C PHE A 52 -9.58 -3.50 17.55
N THR A 53 -10.82 -3.82 17.90
CA THR A 53 -12.00 -3.13 17.40
C THR A 53 -12.94 -2.75 18.55
N SER A 54 -13.66 -1.65 18.34
CA SER A 54 -14.85 -1.31 19.12
C SER A 54 -16.02 -1.19 18.16
N ILE A 55 -17.09 -1.96 18.43
CA ILE A 55 -18.34 -1.92 17.69
C ILE A 55 -19.42 -1.47 18.67
N TYR A 56 -20.21 -0.48 18.28
CA TYR A 56 -21.32 0.04 19.06
C TYR A 56 -22.56 0.15 18.19
N GLU A 57 -23.67 -0.42 18.62
CA GLU A 57 -24.94 -0.47 17.86
C GLU A 57 -24.77 -0.93 16.41
N GLY A 58 -23.94 -1.96 16.20
CA GLY A 58 -23.64 -2.50 14.87
C GLY A 58 -22.75 -1.63 13.99
N GLN A 59 -22.20 -0.53 14.51
CA GLN A 59 -21.29 0.35 13.77
C GLN A 59 -19.85 0.22 14.26
N LEU A 60 -18.89 0.24 13.34
CA LEU A 60 -17.47 0.26 13.66
C LEU A 60 -17.08 1.66 14.13
N VAL A 61 -16.93 1.83 15.43
CA VAL A 61 -16.55 3.12 16.04
C VAL A 61 -15.05 3.24 16.29
N GLY A 62 -14.33 2.12 16.37
CA GLY A 62 -12.89 2.13 16.53
C GLY A 62 -12.21 0.90 15.95
N LEU A 63 -11.01 1.09 15.36
CA LEU A 63 -10.20 0.03 14.77
C LEU A 63 -8.72 0.36 14.88
N PHE A 64 -7.97 -0.57 15.45
CA PHE A 64 -6.52 -0.61 15.36
C PHE A 64 -6.10 -1.92 14.71
N PRO A 65 -5.87 -1.92 13.38
CA PRO A 65 -5.57 -3.14 12.63
C PRO A 65 -4.11 -3.54 12.80
N VAL A 66 -3.86 -4.79 13.18
CA VAL A 66 -2.52 -5.35 13.34
C VAL A 66 -2.45 -6.72 12.70
N MET A 67 -1.32 -7.01 12.06
CA MET A 67 -0.89 -8.36 11.71
C MET A 67 0.21 -8.82 12.65
N GLU A 68 0.02 -9.96 13.28
CA GLU A 68 1.10 -10.65 13.98
C GLU A 68 2.04 -11.29 12.95
N VAL A 69 3.29 -10.88 13.00
CA VAL A 69 4.37 -11.42 12.18
C VAL A 69 5.26 -12.30 13.07
N LYS A 70 5.31 -13.60 12.76
CA LYS A 70 6.21 -14.55 13.40
C LYS A 70 7.36 -14.87 12.47
N SER A 71 8.57 -14.58 12.89
CA SER A 71 9.78 -14.77 12.10
C SER A 71 10.88 -15.39 12.93
N ILE A 72 11.46 -16.46 12.41
CA ILE A 72 12.62 -17.10 13.03
C ILE A 72 13.82 -16.12 13.02
N LEU A 73 13.94 -15.29 11.98
CA LEU A 73 15.07 -14.37 11.82
C LEU A 73 14.91 -13.09 12.64
N THR A 74 13.69 -12.54 12.74
CA THR A 74 13.47 -11.20 13.31
C THR A 74 12.61 -11.21 14.57
N GLY A 75 12.08 -12.37 14.97
CA GLY A 75 11.24 -12.56 16.15
C GLY A 75 9.76 -12.23 15.89
N ARG A 76 8.99 -12.07 16.97
CA ARG A 76 7.55 -11.76 16.92
C ARG A 76 7.33 -10.26 17.01
N ARG A 77 6.33 -9.75 16.29
CA ARG A 77 5.94 -8.34 16.29
C ARG A 77 4.53 -8.14 15.79
N GLY A 78 3.94 -7.02 16.15
CA GLY A 78 2.71 -6.52 15.55
C GLY A 78 3.02 -5.43 14.54
N VAL A 79 2.42 -5.49 13.35
CA VAL A 79 2.58 -4.46 12.32
C VAL A 79 1.22 -4.02 11.84
N SER A 80 0.99 -2.72 11.80
CA SER A 80 -0.21 -2.13 11.22
C SER A 80 -0.17 -2.33 9.71
N LEU A 81 -0.52 -3.53 9.33
CA LEU A 81 -0.59 -4.18 8.03
C LEU A 81 0.69 -4.08 7.19
N PRO A 82 1.49 -5.15 7.16
CA PRO A 82 2.67 -5.26 6.31
C PRO A 82 2.38 -4.94 4.84
N PHE A 83 3.38 -4.37 4.15
CA PHE A 83 3.31 -4.02 2.72
C PHE A 83 2.24 -3.00 2.33
N THR A 84 1.60 -2.32 3.29
CA THR A 84 0.79 -1.14 3.03
C THR A 84 1.65 0.11 2.95
N ASP A 85 1.13 1.14 2.28
CA ASP A 85 1.75 2.46 2.28
C ASP A 85 1.33 3.25 3.52
N GLU A 86 0.05 3.22 3.84
CA GLU A 86 -0.56 3.81 5.02
C GLU A 86 -1.69 2.90 5.53
N CYS A 87 -1.83 2.83 6.84
CA CYS A 87 -2.94 2.16 7.50
C CYS A 87 -3.18 2.85 8.85
N HIS A 88 -4.01 3.89 8.81
CA HIS A 88 -4.31 4.67 10.00
C HIS A 88 -5.23 3.89 10.94
N PRO A 89 -5.04 3.98 12.26
CA PRO A 89 -6.08 3.57 13.19
C PRO A 89 -7.32 4.45 12.99
N ILE A 90 -8.49 3.84 13.07
CA ILE A 90 -9.78 4.52 13.05
C ILE A 90 -10.19 4.73 14.50
N ALA A 91 -10.36 5.98 14.94
CA ALA A 91 -10.80 6.32 16.27
C ALA A 91 -11.42 7.71 16.26
N GLY A 92 -12.59 7.87 16.86
CA GLY A 92 -13.31 9.14 16.94
C GLY A 92 -12.57 10.19 17.80
N ASN A 93 -11.91 9.76 18.89
CA ASN A 93 -11.19 10.62 19.80
C ASN A 93 -9.90 9.96 20.34
N GLN A 94 -9.16 10.70 21.18
CA GLN A 94 -7.88 10.23 21.73
C GLN A 94 -8.06 9.06 22.70
N ASN A 95 -9.06 9.11 23.57
CA ASN A 95 -9.31 8.06 24.58
C ASN A 95 -9.62 6.71 23.91
N GLN A 96 -10.39 6.73 22.82
CA GLN A 96 -10.70 5.53 22.04
C GLN A 96 -9.46 4.95 21.37
N PHE A 97 -8.58 5.80 20.82
CA PHE A 97 -7.31 5.35 20.30
C PHE A 97 -6.45 4.72 21.40
N GLU A 98 -6.34 5.35 22.56
CA GLU A 98 -5.54 4.87 23.68
C GLU A 98 -6.06 3.54 24.22
N LEU A 99 -7.39 3.37 24.30
CA LEU A 99 -8.00 2.09 24.67
C LEU A 99 -7.58 0.97 23.73
N LEU A 100 -7.76 1.15 22.41
CA LEU A 100 -7.42 0.13 21.41
C LEU A 100 -5.93 -0.15 21.34
N PHE A 101 -5.12 0.90 21.42
CA PHE A 101 -3.66 0.77 21.45
C PHE A 101 -3.19 0.08 22.73
N GLY A 102 -3.74 0.44 23.90
CA GLY A 102 -3.46 -0.23 25.19
C GLY A 102 -3.75 -1.72 25.15
N ARG A 103 -4.91 -2.10 24.57
CA ARG A 103 -5.25 -3.53 24.35
C ARG A 103 -4.26 -4.24 23.43
N ALA A 104 -3.80 -3.56 22.39
CA ALA A 104 -2.77 -4.12 21.50
C ALA A 104 -1.43 -4.30 22.22
N ILE A 105 -1.03 -3.39 23.12
CA ILE A 105 0.18 -3.52 23.92
C ILE A 105 0.05 -4.61 24.98
N GLU A 106 -1.09 -4.75 25.66
CA GLU A 106 -1.35 -5.87 26.57
C GLU A 106 -1.21 -7.23 25.85
N HIS A 107 -1.80 -7.34 24.66
CA HIS A 107 -1.65 -8.52 23.82
C HIS A 107 -0.19 -8.74 23.41
N ALA A 108 0.51 -7.69 23.01
CA ALA A 108 1.92 -7.73 22.62
C ALA A 108 2.82 -8.24 23.74
N LYS A 109 2.57 -7.80 24.99
CA LYS A 109 3.29 -8.29 26.19
C LYS A 109 3.06 -9.78 26.40
N LYS A 110 1.79 -10.23 26.34
CA LYS A 110 1.43 -11.66 26.48
C LYS A 110 1.97 -12.56 25.37
N ALA A 111 2.06 -12.02 24.15
CA ALA A 111 2.53 -12.75 22.96
C ALA A 111 4.05 -12.65 22.74
N ASP A 112 4.78 -12.01 23.65
CA ASP A 112 6.24 -11.75 23.57
C ASP A 112 6.62 -11.05 22.25
N TRP A 113 5.89 -9.99 21.87
CA TRP A 113 6.27 -9.18 20.74
C TRP A 113 7.40 -8.24 21.10
N LYS A 114 8.35 -8.07 20.18
CA LYS A 114 9.44 -7.12 20.34
C LYS A 114 8.94 -5.68 20.24
N TYR A 115 8.03 -5.42 19.30
CA TYR A 115 7.48 -4.08 19.05
C TYR A 115 6.13 -4.14 18.35
N VAL A 116 5.43 -3.00 18.39
CA VAL A 116 4.26 -2.71 17.56
C VAL A 116 4.61 -1.56 16.60
N GLU A 117 4.39 -1.75 15.30
CA GLU A 117 4.63 -0.74 14.27
C GLU A 117 3.32 -0.21 13.72
N LEU A 118 3.17 1.13 13.71
CA LEU A 118 2.03 1.85 13.16
C LEU A 118 2.45 2.57 11.88
N LYS A 119 1.64 2.42 10.82
CA LYS A 119 1.84 3.10 9.52
C LYS A 119 0.81 4.21 9.34
N GLY A 120 1.00 5.31 10.09
CA GLY A 120 0.07 6.41 10.22
C GLY A 120 -0.28 6.68 11.67
N GLY A 121 -1.40 7.39 11.92
CA GLY A 121 -1.83 7.73 13.28
C GLY A 121 -1.26 9.05 13.81
N GLN A 122 -0.61 9.85 12.98
CA GLN A 122 -0.01 11.13 13.39
C GLN A 122 -1.02 12.11 14.01
N LYS A 123 -2.31 12.00 13.70
CA LYS A 123 -3.37 12.80 14.35
C LYS A 123 -3.47 12.49 15.84
N ARG A 124 -3.11 11.27 16.27
CA ARG A 124 -3.20 10.78 17.66
C ARG A 124 -1.85 10.72 18.35
N LEU A 125 -0.77 10.64 17.58
CA LEU A 125 0.61 10.46 18.07
C LEU A 125 1.50 11.67 17.76
N ASN A 126 0.95 12.87 17.64
CA ASN A 126 1.68 14.09 17.29
C ASN A 126 2.78 14.50 18.26
N ARG A 127 2.71 14.03 19.51
CA ARG A 127 3.73 14.27 20.55
C ARG A 127 4.82 13.19 20.60
N GLN A 128 4.65 12.10 19.81
CA GLN A 128 5.59 10.99 19.81
C GLN A 128 6.62 11.14 18.69
N VAL A 129 7.83 10.64 18.95
CA VAL A 129 8.90 10.64 17.95
C VAL A 129 8.59 9.59 16.87
N PRO A 130 8.52 9.97 15.58
CA PRO A 130 8.30 9.01 14.51
C PRO A 130 9.53 8.12 14.30
N SER A 131 9.29 6.86 13.96
CA SER A 131 10.32 5.92 13.53
C SER A 131 10.72 6.08 12.06
N GLY A 132 9.87 6.74 11.28
CA GLY A 132 10.10 7.07 9.87
C GLY A 132 9.13 8.12 9.38
N VAL A 133 9.57 8.95 8.43
CA VAL A 133 8.76 10.00 7.79
C VAL A 133 8.81 9.80 6.28
N TYR A 134 7.64 9.81 5.65
CA TYR A 134 7.46 9.58 4.23
C TYR A 134 6.65 10.71 3.58
N ALA A 135 6.87 10.98 2.30
CA ALA A 135 5.99 11.83 1.51
C ALA A 135 4.88 10.99 0.88
N VAL A 136 3.63 11.43 1.01
CA VAL A 136 2.46 10.88 0.30
C VAL A 136 1.88 11.95 -0.60
N HIS A 137 1.32 11.53 -1.75
CA HIS A 137 0.76 12.45 -2.72
C HIS A 137 -0.65 11.99 -3.06
N ARG A 138 -1.61 12.93 -3.03
CA ARG A 138 -3.02 12.66 -3.33
C ARG A 138 -3.52 13.64 -4.38
N LEU A 139 -4.15 13.09 -5.42
CA LEU A 139 -4.78 13.86 -6.48
C LEU A 139 -6.29 13.89 -6.25
N ASP A 140 -6.86 15.07 -6.22
CA ASP A 140 -8.31 15.27 -6.19
C ASP A 140 -8.90 15.00 -7.57
N LEU A 141 -9.73 13.96 -7.68
CA LEU A 141 -10.37 13.51 -8.92
C LEU A 141 -11.77 14.10 -9.15
N ARG A 142 -12.29 14.95 -8.25
CA ARG A 142 -13.64 15.55 -8.38
C ARG A 142 -13.70 16.61 -9.49
N LYS A 143 -12.55 17.00 -10.04
CA LYS A 143 -12.43 17.93 -11.15
C LYS A 143 -12.73 17.23 -12.48
N ARG A 144 -13.19 18.02 -13.48
CA ARG A 144 -13.35 17.49 -14.84
C ARG A 144 -12.01 17.06 -15.41
N ILE A 145 -12.05 16.09 -16.32
CA ILE A 145 -10.82 15.51 -16.87
C ILE A 145 -9.95 16.51 -17.62
N GLU A 146 -10.57 17.51 -18.26
CA GLU A 146 -9.87 18.60 -18.94
C GLU A 146 -9.12 19.50 -17.93
N GLU A 147 -9.73 19.78 -16.78
CA GLU A 147 -9.10 20.58 -15.71
C GLU A 147 -7.92 19.82 -15.11
N LEU A 148 -8.10 18.51 -14.85
CA LEU A 148 -7.01 17.66 -14.39
C LEU A 148 -5.85 17.66 -15.38
N PHE A 149 -6.13 17.50 -16.68
CA PHE A 149 -5.10 17.54 -17.71
C PHE A 149 -4.41 18.91 -17.78
N ASN A 150 -5.17 20.02 -17.64
CA ASN A 150 -4.60 21.36 -17.64
C ASN A 150 -3.66 21.60 -16.46
N ASN A 151 -3.94 21.00 -15.30
CA ASN A 151 -3.12 21.11 -14.08
C ASN A 151 -1.85 20.23 -14.10
N VAL A 152 -1.77 19.26 -15.02
CA VAL A 152 -0.57 18.43 -15.19
C VAL A 152 0.58 19.27 -15.75
N LYS A 153 1.80 19.09 -15.22
CA LYS A 153 2.98 19.81 -15.72
C LYS A 153 3.23 19.54 -17.22
N GLY A 154 3.73 20.56 -17.92
CA GLY A 154 3.93 20.53 -19.38
C GLY A 154 4.84 19.39 -19.87
N ASN A 155 5.83 18.97 -19.07
CA ASN A 155 6.67 17.81 -19.39
C ASN A 155 5.87 16.50 -19.39
N VAL A 156 4.90 16.34 -18.48
CA VAL A 156 4.04 15.12 -18.43
C VAL A 156 3.11 15.10 -19.65
N LYS A 157 2.51 16.25 -20.00
CA LYS A 157 1.68 16.39 -21.22
C LYS A 157 2.46 15.96 -22.47
N ARG A 158 3.70 16.48 -22.62
CA ARG A 158 4.58 16.07 -23.73
C ARG A 158 4.91 14.57 -23.71
N ASN A 159 5.15 14.00 -22.53
CA ASN A 159 5.43 12.57 -22.38
C ASN A 159 4.22 11.70 -22.77
N ILE A 160 2.99 12.10 -22.39
CA ILE A 160 1.76 11.39 -22.79
C ILE A 160 1.59 11.46 -24.31
N LYS A 161 1.74 12.65 -24.91
CA LYS A 161 1.67 12.83 -26.36
C LYS A 161 2.71 11.97 -27.08
N ARG A 162 3.96 11.98 -26.63
CA ARG A 162 5.04 11.16 -27.17
C ARG A 162 4.71 9.66 -27.08
N ALA A 163 4.25 9.19 -25.90
CA ALA A 163 3.90 7.80 -25.73
C ALA A 163 2.85 7.32 -26.75
N ARG A 164 1.84 8.15 -27.03
CA ARG A 164 0.82 7.84 -28.05
C ARG A 164 1.40 7.87 -29.46
N GLN A 165 2.25 8.84 -29.78
CA GLN A 165 2.92 8.94 -31.10
C GLN A 165 3.86 7.77 -31.38
N GLU A 166 4.50 7.22 -30.34
CA GLU A 166 5.35 6.02 -30.43
C GLU A 166 4.52 4.70 -30.49
N GLY A 167 3.20 4.81 -30.62
CA GLY A 167 2.32 3.65 -30.79
C GLY A 167 2.05 2.85 -29.52
N LEU A 168 2.27 3.43 -28.33
CA LEU A 168 1.90 2.76 -27.08
C LEU A 168 0.38 2.76 -26.90
N GLN A 169 -0.13 1.59 -26.53
CA GLN A 169 -1.51 1.38 -26.12
C GLN A 169 -1.55 0.99 -24.64
N VAL A 170 -2.58 1.43 -23.91
CA VAL A 170 -2.79 1.01 -22.52
C VAL A 170 -4.06 0.21 -22.42
N ILE A 171 -3.96 -0.95 -21.79
CA ILE A 171 -5.11 -1.75 -21.39
C ILE A 171 -5.26 -1.72 -19.87
N LEU A 172 -6.49 -1.52 -19.39
CA LEU A 172 -6.87 -1.69 -17.99
C LEU A 172 -7.59 -3.04 -17.90
N SER A 173 -7.06 -3.95 -17.09
CA SER A 173 -7.47 -5.35 -17.15
C SER A 173 -7.58 -5.96 -15.75
N GLU A 174 -8.61 -6.78 -15.58
CA GLU A 174 -8.86 -7.54 -14.36
C GLU A 174 -8.62 -9.04 -14.58
N THR A 175 -7.73 -9.40 -15.53
CA THR A 175 -7.43 -10.79 -15.86
C THR A 175 -6.18 -11.30 -15.17
N ARG A 176 -6.09 -12.61 -15.01
CA ARG A 176 -4.92 -13.30 -14.45
C ARG A 176 -3.68 -13.11 -15.32
N GLU A 177 -3.86 -13.14 -16.64
CA GLU A 177 -2.79 -13.01 -17.64
C GLU A 177 -2.12 -11.64 -17.52
N SER A 178 -2.90 -10.57 -17.28
CA SER A 178 -2.39 -9.22 -17.07
C SER A 178 -1.60 -9.12 -15.76
N MET A 179 -2.06 -9.77 -14.69
CA MET A 179 -1.30 -9.85 -13.44
C MET A 179 0.01 -10.63 -13.61
N GLU A 180 0.01 -11.72 -14.38
CA GLU A 180 1.23 -12.48 -14.69
C GLU A 180 2.19 -11.68 -15.56
N ALA A 181 1.70 -10.89 -16.52
CA ALA A 181 2.52 -9.95 -17.29
C ALA A 181 3.15 -8.88 -16.39
N PHE A 182 2.37 -8.30 -15.48
CA PHE A 182 2.90 -7.38 -14.46
C PHE A 182 3.98 -8.03 -13.59
N CYS A 183 3.79 -9.27 -13.13
CA CYS A 183 4.78 -9.99 -12.34
C CYS A 183 6.12 -10.14 -13.06
N ARG A 184 6.10 -10.41 -14.37
CA ARG A 184 7.33 -10.48 -15.19
C ARG A 184 8.05 -9.14 -15.21
N LEU A 185 7.33 -8.04 -15.46
CA LEU A 185 7.88 -6.67 -15.44
C LEU A 185 8.41 -6.30 -14.04
N ASN A 186 7.69 -6.67 -12.98
CA ASN A 186 8.12 -6.41 -11.60
C ASN A 186 9.44 -7.12 -11.27
N CYS A 187 9.62 -8.38 -11.70
CA CYS A 187 10.90 -9.08 -11.53
C CYS A 187 12.06 -8.33 -12.20
N MET A 188 11.86 -7.81 -13.42
CA MET A 188 12.87 -7.04 -14.14
C MET A 188 13.19 -5.73 -13.42
N THR A 189 12.18 -4.99 -13.00
CA THR A 189 12.32 -3.73 -12.25
C THR A 189 13.03 -3.95 -10.92
N ARG A 190 12.62 -4.96 -10.15
CA ARG A 190 13.23 -5.30 -8.85
C ARG A 190 14.70 -5.70 -9.00
N ARG A 191 15.02 -6.54 -9.99
CA ARG A 191 16.41 -6.90 -10.32
C ARG A 191 17.25 -5.67 -10.62
N TRP A 192 16.73 -4.74 -11.42
CA TRP A 192 17.45 -3.52 -11.74
C TRP A 192 17.76 -2.66 -10.51
N HIS A 193 16.80 -2.60 -9.55
CA HIS A 193 17.00 -1.91 -8.28
C HIS A 193 17.90 -2.69 -7.28
N GLY A 194 18.34 -3.90 -7.62
CA GLY A 194 19.10 -4.75 -6.72
C GLY A 194 18.28 -5.29 -5.57
N LEU A 195 17.01 -5.57 -5.79
CA LEU A 195 16.08 -6.03 -4.77
C LEU A 195 15.41 -7.33 -5.23
N PRO A 196 15.19 -8.31 -4.34
CA PRO A 196 14.36 -9.47 -4.68
C PRO A 196 12.91 -9.04 -4.94
N PRO A 197 12.21 -9.67 -5.90
CA PRO A 197 10.79 -9.42 -6.12
C PRO A 197 9.96 -10.06 -5.00
N GLN A 198 8.76 -9.53 -4.79
CA GLN A 198 7.75 -10.21 -3.98
C GLN A 198 7.42 -11.59 -4.58
N PRO A 199 7.05 -12.57 -3.73
CA PRO A 199 6.62 -13.89 -4.19
C PRO A 199 5.52 -13.82 -5.26
N ILE A 200 5.56 -14.69 -6.24
CA ILE A 200 4.47 -14.79 -7.25
C ILE A 200 3.14 -15.08 -6.54
N LEU A 201 3.16 -15.88 -5.48
CA LEU A 201 1.98 -16.18 -4.67
C LEU A 201 1.32 -14.91 -4.13
N PHE A 202 2.12 -13.90 -3.75
CA PHE A 202 1.59 -12.60 -3.29
C PHE A 202 0.72 -11.93 -4.37
N PHE A 203 1.21 -11.85 -5.60
CA PHE A 203 0.45 -11.26 -6.70
C PHE A 203 -0.74 -12.12 -7.14
N ARG A 204 -0.63 -13.44 -7.07
CA ARG A 204 -1.77 -14.35 -7.28
C ARG A 204 -2.86 -14.14 -6.24
N ASN A 205 -2.49 -13.93 -4.97
CA ASN A 205 -3.43 -13.64 -3.91
C ASN A 205 -4.03 -12.22 -4.03
N ILE A 206 -3.26 -11.23 -4.50
CA ILE A 206 -3.80 -9.92 -4.90
C ILE A 206 -4.83 -10.08 -6.01
N PHE A 207 -4.52 -10.84 -7.06
CA PHE A 207 -5.48 -11.11 -8.13
C PHE A 207 -6.75 -11.75 -7.57
N LYS A 208 -6.62 -12.86 -6.84
CA LYS A 208 -7.75 -13.63 -6.31
C LYS A 208 -8.66 -12.84 -5.35
N ASN A 209 -8.08 -12.04 -4.45
CA ASN A 209 -8.83 -11.41 -3.37
C ASN A 209 -9.17 -9.94 -3.61
N ILE A 210 -8.52 -9.28 -4.58
CA ILE A 210 -8.72 -7.84 -4.85
C ILE A 210 -9.15 -7.62 -6.30
N ILE A 211 -8.32 -7.99 -7.29
CA ILE A 211 -8.58 -7.66 -8.69
C ILE A 211 -9.81 -8.39 -9.23
N SER A 212 -9.89 -9.72 -9.05
CA SER A 212 -11.06 -10.52 -9.49
C SER A 212 -12.34 -10.24 -8.68
N ARG A 213 -12.27 -9.34 -7.70
CA ARG A 213 -13.40 -8.85 -6.89
C ARG A 213 -13.72 -7.39 -7.22
N GLU A 214 -13.28 -6.92 -8.38
CA GLU A 214 -13.54 -5.55 -8.88
C GLU A 214 -13.07 -4.45 -7.93
N LYS A 215 -12.05 -4.75 -7.07
CA LYS A 215 -11.46 -3.79 -6.13
C LYS A 215 -10.13 -3.21 -6.66
N GLY A 216 -9.89 -3.27 -7.96
CA GLY A 216 -8.69 -2.76 -8.61
C GLY A 216 -8.50 -3.32 -10.01
N PHE A 217 -7.44 -2.91 -10.67
CA PHE A 217 -7.04 -3.41 -11.99
C PHE A 217 -5.52 -3.40 -12.19
N VAL A 218 -5.09 -4.11 -13.21
CA VAL A 218 -3.73 -4.05 -13.75
C VAL A 218 -3.76 -3.21 -15.02
N ALA A 219 -3.01 -2.10 -15.04
CA ALA A 219 -2.79 -1.31 -16.25
C ALA A 219 -1.49 -1.77 -16.94
N LEU A 220 -1.54 -2.11 -18.22
CA LEU A 220 -0.37 -2.50 -19.00
C LEU A 220 -0.22 -1.56 -20.19
N ALA A 221 0.98 -0.99 -20.38
CA ALA A 221 1.36 -0.32 -21.61
C ALA A 221 1.95 -1.35 -22.57
N LEU A 222 1.38 -1.44 -23.74
CA LEU A 222 1.79 -2.33 -24.80
C LEU A 222 2.49 -1.54 -25.92
N HIS A 223 3.63 -2.05 -26.36
CA HIS A 223 4.30 -1.63 -27.59
C HIS A 223 4.39 -2.82 -28.53
N ARG A 224 3.77 -2.73 -29.72
CA ARG A 224 3.66 -3.85 -30.67
C ARG A 224 3.15 -5.13 -30.00
N MET A 225 2.03 -5.03 -29.27
CA MET A 225 1.37 -6.09 -28.50
C MET A 225 2.18 -6.68 -27.35
N ARG A 226 3.40 -6.18 -27.07
CA ARG A 226 4.26 -6.63 -25.97
C ARG A 226 4.09 -5.70 -24.77
N PRO A 227 3.81 -6.22 -23.55
CA PRO A 227 3.83 -5.43 -22.32
C PRO A 227 5.23 -4.89 -22.03
N VAL A 228 5.38 -3.56 -21.95
CA VAL A 228 6.65 -2.84 -21.70
C VAL A 228 6.66 -2.11 -20.38
N ALA A 229 5.49 -1.81 -19.82
CA ALA A 229 5.32 -1.30 -18.46
C ALA A 229 3.97 -1.74 -17.92
N GLY A 230 3.84 -1.73 -16.60
CA GLY A 230 2.58 -2.04 -15.94
C GLY A 230 2.48 -1.38 -14.58
N ALA A 231 1.24 -1.23 -14.13
CA ALA A 231 0.91 -0.73 -12.80
C ALA A 231 -0.27 -1.51 -12.21
N VAL A 232 -0.29 -1.65 -10.89
CA VAL A 232 -1.41 -2.24 -10.16
C VAL A 232 -2.05 -1.15 -9.33
N PHE A 233 -3.33 -0.97 -9.53
CA PHE A 233 -4.17 -0.02 -8.80
C PHE A 233 -5.21 -0.77 -7.98
N PHE A 234 -5.47 -0.26 -6.78
CA PHE A 234 -6.60 -0.71 -5.96
C PHE A 234 -7.57 0.44 -5.76
N HIS A 235 -8.83 0.12 -5.45
CA HIS A 235 -9.80 1.12 -5.02
C HIS A 235 -10.72 0.55 -3.94
N TRP A 236 -11.25 1.46 -3.13
CA TRP A 236 -12.21 1.18 -2.07
C TRP A 236 -13.05 2.43 -1.82
N ASN A 237 -14.37 2.29 -1.79
CA ASN A 237 -15.28 3.42 -1.75
C ASN A 237 -14.96 4.42 -2.88
N ASP A 238 -14.69 5.65 -2.52
CA ASP A 238 -14.38 6.75 -3.43
C ASP A 238 -12.86 7.03 -3.61
N SER A 239 -12.02 6.14 -3.11
CA SER A 239 -10.57 6.31 -3.09
C SER A 239 -9.85 5.21 -3.86
N ALA A 240 -8.86 5.61 -4.66
CA ALA A 240 -7.96 4.71 -5.36
C ALA A 240 -6.51 4.87 -4.88
N ILE A 241 -5.69 3.84 -5.08
CA ILE A 241 -4.25 3.89 -4.83
C ILE A 241 -3.46 3.27 -5.98
N PHE A 242 -2.43 3.98 -6.45
CA PHE A 242 -1.35 3.44 -7.27
C PHE A 242 -0.41 2.63 -6.38
N LYS A 243 -0.54 1.31 -6.43
CA LYS A 243 0.13 0.43 -5.47
C LYS A 243 1.48 -0.09 -5.94
N TYR A 244 1.58 -0.54 -7.16
CA TYR A 244 2.81 -1.07 -7.74
C TYR A 244 3.02 -0.55 -9.14
N GLY A 245 4.28 -0.24 -9.49
CA GLY A 245 4.69 0.11 -10.84
C GLY A 245 5.92 -0.69 -11.25
N ALA A 246 5.97 -1.11 -12.50
CA ALA A 246 7.06 -1.86 -13.08
C ALA A 246 7.24 -1.54 -14.56
N SER A 247 8.49 -1.59 -15.05
CA SER A 247 8.80 -1.27 -16.44
C SER A 247 9.99 -2.08 -16.94
N ASP A 248 9.96 -2.40 -18.23
CA ASP A 248 11.17 -2.79 -18.94
C ASP A 248 11.99 -1.52 -19.26
N ARG A 249 13.19 -1.43 -18.68
CA ARG A 249 14.09 -0.27 -18.81
C ARG A 249 14.35 0.11 -20.26
N LYS A 250 14.39 -0.88 -21.16
CA LYS A 250 14.66 -0.67 -22.59
C LYS A 250 13.63 0.24 -23.27
N PHE A 251 12.41 0.31 -22.71
CA PHE A 251 11.29 1.06 -23.28
C PHE A 251 10.94 2.33 -22.50
N LEU A 252 11.71 2.72 -21.47
CA LEU A 252 11.43 3.93 -20.69
C LEU A 252 11.46 5.22 -21.53
N HIS A 253 12.24 5.23 -22.61
CA HIS A 253 12.32 6.35 -23.54
C HIS A 253 10.99 6.62 -24.27
N LEU A 254 10.10 5.63 -24.39
CA LEU A 254 8.73 5.74 -24.92
C LEU A 254 7.74 6.34 -23.91
N ARG A 255 8.15 6.57 -22.67
CA ARG A 255 7.32 7.18 -21.61
C ARG A 255 6.06 6.38 -21.20
N PRO A 256 6.10 5.05 -21.13
CA PRO A 256 4.92 4.23 -20.88
C PRO A 256 4.23 4.53 -19.54
N ASN A 257 5.00 4.84 -18.48
CA ASN A 257 4.45 5.12 -17.15
C ASN A 257 3.59 6.38 -17.10
N ASN A 258 3.89 7.38 -17.94
CA ASN A 258 3.06 8.59 -18.04
C ASN A 258 1.70 8.26 -18.70
N LEU A 259 1.71 7.42 -19.74
CA LEU A 259 0.46 7.02 -20.39
C LEU A 259 -0.39 6.15 -19.47
N ILE A 260 0.20 5.14 -18.81
CA ILE A 260 -0.50 4.29 -17.81
C ILE A 260 -1.18 5.14 -16.75
N MET A 261 -0.45 6.09 -16.14
CA MET A 261 -1.01 6.92 -15.08
C MET A 261 -2.15 7.79 -15.58
N TRP A 262 -2.03 8.35 -16.79
CA TRP A 262 -3.08 9.17 -17.37
C TRP A 262 -4.36 8.36 -17.65
N GLU A 263 -4.23 7.17 -18.26
CA GLU A 263 -5.40 6.31 -18.54
C GLU A 263 -6.04 5.80 -17.23
N ALA A 264 -5.26 5.54 -16.19
CA ALA A 264 -5.80 5.20 -14.87
C ALA A 264 -6.56 6.37 -14.22
N ILE A 265 -6.04 7.62 -14.33
CA ILE A 265 -6.73 8.82 -13.85
C ILE A 265 -8.07 8.98 -14.57
N ARG A 266 -8.08 8.86 -15.90
CA ARG A 266 -9.31 8.93 -16.71
C ARG A 266 -10.35 7.92 -16.25
N CYS A 267 -9.94 6.66 -16.15
CA CYS A 267 -10.82 5.58 -15.70
C CYS A 267 -11.43 5.86 -14.31
N TYR A 268 -10.64 6.36 -13.36
CA TYR A 268 -11.14 6.64 -12.02
C TYR A 268 -12.04 7.87 -11.95
N VAL A 269 -11.83 8.89 -12.78
CA VAL A 269 -12.76 10.01 -12.95
C VAL A 269 -14.09 9.53 -13.54
N GLU A 270 -14.05 8.71 -14.58
CA GLU A 270 -15.24 8.09 -15.20
C GLU A 270 -16.01 7.20 -14.22
N LYS A 271 -15.30 6.49 -13.32
CA LYS A 271 -15.91 5.71 -12.23
C LYS A 271 -16.41 6.57 -11.05
N GLY A 272 -16.23 7.89 -11.06
CA GLY A 272 -16.68 8.80 -10.00
C GLY A 272 -15.88 8.76 -8.70
N LEU A 273 -14.66 8.24 -8.70
CA LEU A 273 -13.80 8.25 -7.53
C LEU A 273 -13.34 9.69 -7.21
N LYS A 274 -13.14 9.97 -5.92
CA LYS A 274 -12.80 11.33 -5.45
C LYS A 274 -11.30 11.55 -5.30
N VAL A 275 -10.52 10.52 -5.01
CA VAL A 275 -9.09 10.66 -4.67
C VAL A 275 -8.28 9.53 -5.28
N LEU A 276 -7.13 9.89 -5.90
CA LEU A 276 -6.07 8.96 -6.25
C LEU A 276 -4.85 9.21 -5.36
N ASN A 277 -4.48 8.20 -4.54
CA ASN A 277 -3.27 8.19 -3.75
C ASN A 277 -2.12 7.56 -4.56
N PHE A 278 -1.01 8.27 -4.72
CA PHE A 278 0.18 7.76 -5.41
C PHE A 278 1.08 6.87 -4.53
N GLY A 279 0.63 6.51 -3.33
CA GLY A 279 1.43 5.78 -2.36
C GLY A 279 2.55 6.61 -1.75
N ARG A 280 3.28 6.02 -0.79
CA ARG A 280 4.38 6.70 -0.09
C ARG A 280 5.64 6.79 -0.96
N SER A 281 6.48 7.76 -0.62
CA SER A 281 7.85 7.92 -1.15
C SER A 281 8.80 8.18 0.01
N GLU A 282 10.01 7.67 -0.06
CA GLU A 282 11.09 8.11 0.83
C GLU A 282 11.34 9.60 0.60
N THR A 283 11.60 10.36 1.65
CA THR A 283 11.77 11.82 1.58
C THR A 283 13.01 12.25 0.80
N ASP A 284 13.99 11.36 0.66
CA ASP A 284 15.20 11.55 -0.14
C ASP A 284 15.05 11.08 -1.61
N ASN A 285 13.92 10.50 -1.99
CA ASN A 285 13.65 10.09 -3.37
C ASN A 285 13.03 11.24 -4.19
N PHE A 286 13.85 12.27 -4.45
CA PHE A 286 13.41 13.50 -5.14
C PHE A 286 12.79 13.23 -6.51
N GLY A 287 13.34 12.26 -7.27
CA GLY A 287 12.82 11.91 -8.60
C GLY A 287 11.38 11.38 -8.55
N LEU A 288 11.08 10.49 -7.60
CA LEU A 288 9.73 9.95 -7.43
C LEU A 288 8.76 11.00 -6.88
N ILE A 289 9.20 11.83 -5.94
CA ILE A 289 8.42 12.95 -5.41
C ILE A 289 8.06 13.92 -6.54
N GLN A 290 9.05 14.30 -7.35
CA GLN A 290 8.84 15.21 -8.49
C GLN A 290 7.89 14.61 -9.54
N PHE A 291 8.01 13.30 -9.82
CA PHE A 291 7.07 12.59 -10.69
C PHE A 291 5.63 12.71 -10.15
N LYS A 292 5.41 12.42 -8.86
CA LYS A 292 4.07 12.48 -8.25
C LYS A 292 3.51 13.91 -8.23
N LYS A 293 4.32 14.90 -7.87
CA LYS A 293 3.95 16.32 -7.91
C LYS A 293 3.59 16.82 -9.32
N SER A 294 4.21 16.24 -10.34
CA SER A 294 3.98 16.68 -11.73
C SER A 294 2.58 16.37 -12.25
N TRP A 295 1.81 15.55 -11.52
CA TRP A 295 0.40 15.26 -11.80
C TRP A 295 -0.57 16.27 -11.17
N GLY A 296 -0.09 17.28 -10.46
CA GLY A 296 -0.94 18.22 -9.71
C GLY A 296 -1.40 17.64 -8.36
N ALA A 297 -0.74 16.60 -7.88
CA ALA A 297 -1.07 15.98 -6.60
C ALA A 297 -0.51 16.77 -5.41
N ASP A 298 -1.32 16.91 -4.36
CA ASP A 298 -0.92 17.53 -3.09
C ASP A 298 -0.01 16.61 -2.30
N GLN A 299 1.08 17.19 -1.78
CA GLN A 299 2.01 16.47 -0.91
C GLN A 299 1.64 16.64 0.56
N LYS A 300 1.62 15.53 1.30
CA LYS A 300 1.55 15.49 2.76
C LYS A 300 2.65 14.60 3.32
N TYR A 301 2.90 14.68 4.63
CA TYR A 301 3.81 13.77 5.30
C TYR A 301 3.05 12.70 6.07
N LEU A 302 3.61 11.51 6.07
CA LEU A 302 3.09 10.33 6.74
C LEU A 302 4.15 9.84 7.72
N ASN A 303 3.79 9.78 8.98
CA ASN A 303 4.67 9.29 10.03
C ASN A 303 4.41 7.81 10.32
N TYR A 304 5.48 7.05 10.46
CA TYR A 304 5.44 5.72 11.06
C TYR A 304 5.92 5.81 12.49
N TYR A 305 5.34 4.98 13.35
CA TYR A 305 5.73 4.91 14.74
C TYR A 305 6.06 3.48 15.11
N LYS A 306 7.03 3.30 15.97
CA LYS A 306 7.42 2.00 16.49
C LYS A 306 7.47 2.06 18.01
N TYR A 307 6.65 1.23 18.65
CA TYR A 307 6.59 1.10 20.09
C TYR A 307 7.34 -0.15 20.53
N ASP A 308 8.41 0.00 21.31
CA ASP A 308 9.19 -1.09 21.90
C ASP A 308 8.44 -1.64 23.11
N VAL A 309 7.96 -2.88 23.04
CA VAL A 309 7.11 -3.48 24.07
C VAL A 309 7.86 -3.73 25.38
N LYS A 310 9.17 -4.06 25.30
CA LYS A 310 9.98 -4.30 26.50
C LYS A 310 10.40 -3.01 27.19
N LYS A 311 10.72 -1.96 26.40
CA LYS A 311 11.14 -0.66 26.92
C LYS A 311 9.98 0.26 27.26
N ASP A 312 8.75 -0.14 26.92
CA ASP A 312 7.49 0.58 27.16
C ASP A 312 7.53 2.03 26.64
N ARG A 313 8.10 2.23 25.42
CA ARG A 313 8.26 3.55 24.81
C ARG A 313 8.33 3.52 23.30
N TYR A 314 8.01 4.65 22.66
CA TYR A 314 8.26 4.86 21.25
C TYR A 314 9.76 4.98 20.97
N ILE A 315 10.20 4.38 19.87
CA ILE A 315 11.59 4.40 19.45
C ILE A 315 11.71 4.99 18.05
N SER A 316 12.72 5.86 17.88
CA SER A 316 13.17 6.28 16.55
C SER A 316 14.03 5.16 15.97
N THR A 317 13.71 4.74 14.76
CA THR A 317 14.60 3.84 14.03
C THR A 317 15.61 4.73 13.31
N ARG A 318 16.88 4.75 13.73
CA ARG A 318 17.93 5.30 12.88
C ARG A 318 17.87 4.52 11.58
N THR A 319 17.57 5.20 10.48
CA THR A 319 17.75 4.62 9.15
C THR A 319 19.22 4.33 9.00
N GLY A 320 19.61 3.08 9.24
CA GLY A 320 20.96 2.62 8.93
C GLY A 320 21.22 2.85 7.44
N PRO A 321 22.50 2.90 7.01
CA PRO A 321 22.83 3.04 5.60
C PRO A 321 22.04 1.99 4.83
N LYS A 322 21.33 2.42 3.77
CA LYS A 322 20.64 1.51 2.84
C LYS A 322 21.72 0.54 2.36
N SER A 323 21.75 -0.66 2.92
CA SER A 323 22.71 -1.67 2.50
C SER A 323 22.54 -1.82 0.99
N SER A 324 23.62 -1.57 0.27
CA SER A 324 23.66 -1.68 -1.17
C SER A 324 23.45 -3.15 -1.51
N TYR A 325 22.21 -3.53 -1.81
CA TYR A 325 21.89 -4.87 -2.31
C TYR A 325 22.39 -5.08 -3.77
N MET A 326 23.50 -4.44 -4.13
CA MET A 326 24.09 -4.49 -5.48
C MET A 326 24.27 -5.92 -5.98
N LEU A 327 24.53 -6.86 -5.07
CA LEU A 327 24.67 -8.27 -5.38
C LEU A 327 23.46 -8.85 -6.12
N PHE A 328 22.25 -8.44 -5.75
CA PHE A 328 21.01 -8.95 -6.38
C PHE A 328 20.81 -8.50 -7.83
N ARG A 329 21.50 -7.47 -8.31
CA ARG A 329 21.43 -7.03 -9.72
C ARG A 329 21.99 -8.07 -10.69
N HIS A 330 22.93 -8.86 -10.25
CA HIS A 330 23.64 -9.83 -11.09
C HIS A 330 22.99 -11.22 -11.05
N LEU A 331 22.09 -11.47 -10.09
CA LEU A 331 21.44 -12.77 -9.98
C LEU A 331 20.49 -13.03 -11.16
N PRO A 332 20.45 -14.25 -11.69
CA PRO A 332 19.39 -14.70 -12.58
C PRO A 332 18.00 -14.56 -11.92
N ILE A 333 16.98 -14.24 -12.71
CA ILE A 333 15.63 -14.02 -12.21
C ILE A 333 15.10 -15.22 -11.39
N PRO A 334 15.31 -16.51 -11.76
CA PRO A 334 14.87 -17.63 -10.95
C PRO A 334 15.45 -17.65 -9.54
N LEU A 335 16.76 -17.39 -9.39
CA LEU A 335 17.42 -17.31 -8.07
C LEU A 335 16.92 -16.10 -7.26
N LEU A 336 16.74 -14.98 -7.94
CA LEU A 336 16.19 -13.77 -7.31
C LEU A 336 14.76 -13.99 -6.79
N ARG A 337 13.94 -14.75 -7.51
CA ARG A 337 12.59 -15.17 -7.05
C ARG A 337 12.65 -16.07 -5.82
N LEU A 338 13.58 -17.05 -5.81
CA LEU A 338 13.77 -17.92 -4.66
C LEU A 338 14.13 -17.10 -3.42
N THR A 339 15.07 -16.17 -3.55
CA THR A 339 15.45 -15.24 -2.48
C THR A 339 14.25 -14.43 -1.99
N GLY A 340 13.43 -13.91 -2.89
CA GLY A 340 12.19 -13.21 -2.54
C GLY A 340 11.22 -14.07 -1.77
N ASN A 341 10.98 -15.31 -2.21
CA ASN A 341 10.09 -16.25 -1.52
C ASN A 341 10.55 -16.53 -0.08
N LEU A 342 11.86 -16.62 0.16
CA LEU A 342 12.41 -16.89 1.48
C LEU A 342 12.38 -15.65 2.39
N LEU A 343 12.76 -14.48 1.88
CA LEU A 343 12.98 -13.29 2.71
C LEU A 343 11.70 -12.53 3.05
N TYR A 344 10.73 -12.40 2.10
CA TYR A 344 9.59 -11.51 2.32
C TYR A 344 8.70 -11.88 3.51
N ARG A 345 8.60 -13.17 3.84
CA ARG A 345 7.86 -13.63 5.04
C ARG A 345 8.46 -13.12 6.36
N HIS A 346 9.71 -12.66 6.33
CA HIS A 346 10.44 -12.17 7.50
C HIS A 346 10.53 -10.64 7.56
N VAL A 347 10.15 -9.92 6.48
CA VAL A 347 10.31 -8.47 6.34
C VAL A 347 9.04 -7.70 6.74
N GLY A 348 7.88 -8.33 6.77
CA GLY A 348 6.59 -7.72 7.10
C GLY A 348 6.53 -7.04 8.45
#